data_7da9749f5751c1660a20ec66e12dd834
#
_entry.id   7da9749f5751c1660a20ec66e12dd834
#
_cell.length_a   1.000
_cell.length_b   1.000
_cell.length_c   1.000
_cell.angle_alpha   90.00
_cell.angle_beta   90.00
_cell.angle_gamma   90.00
#
_symmetry.space_group_name_H-M   'P 1'
#
loop_
_entity.id
_entity.type
_entity.pdbx_description
1 polymer ?
#
loop_
_entity_poly.entity_id
_entity_poly.type
_entity_poly.pdbx_seq_one_letter_code
_entity_poly.pdbx_strand_id
1 'polypeptide(L)'
;FTRKLFGFSDRKEDTFIGGLSMGGFGAVRCGLKYHQTFGKIAAFSAGFVLYQIMGELLEKGIITDDKLMNKAYKENIFGAPETLRTSEVNPEYLVERMLEEHVEIPDMYLTIGTSDFLLENNRSFCKFLRERNVPVTYTETEGTHNWEFWNRQLEPAILWLLNEGEQDNSKAITLPHN
;
A
#
# COMPACT_ATOMS: atom_id res chain seq x y z
N PHE A 1 5.92 -20.26 15.13
CA PHE A 1 6.88 -20.43 16.23
C PHE A 1 6.76 -19.30 17.26
N THR A 2 6.97 -18.03 16.91
CA THR A 2 6.96 -16.85 17.81
C THR A 2 5.63 -16.67 18.55
N ARG A 3 4.49 -16.80 17.89
CA ARG A 3 3.17 -16.70 18.54
C ARG A 3 3.01 -17.68 19.69
N LYS A 4 3.38 -18.95 19.50
CA LYS A 4 3.31 -19.97 20.55
C LYS A 4 4.30 -19.71 21.68
N LEU A 5 5.51 -19.24 21.35
CA LEU A 5 6.56 -19.00 22.34
C LEU A 5 6.24 -17.82 23.27
N PHE A 6 5.67 -16.75 22.73
CA PHE A 6 5.39 -15.50 23.47
C PHE A 6 3.92 -15.33 23.83
N GLY A 7 3.05 -16.30 23.53
CA GLY A 7 1.63 -16.21 23.81
C GLY A 7 0.89 -15.11 23.04
N PHE A 8 1.37 -14.75 21.85
CA PHE A 8 0.69 -13.77 21.00
C PHE A 8 -0.59 -14.35 20.40
N SER A 9 -1.57 -13.48 20.21
CA SER A 9 -2.83 -13.84 19.54
C SER A 9 -2.57 -14.44 18.16
N ASP A 10 -3.39 -15.41 17.76
CA ASP A 10 -3.41 -15.99 16.42
C ASP A 10 -4.61 -15.50 15.59
N ARG A 11 -5.45 -14.61 16.14
CA ARG A 11 -6.57 -13.99 15.43
C ARG A 11 -6.05 -12.98 14.41
N LYS A 12 -6.72 -12.90 13.25
CA LYS A 12 -6.37 -11.93 12.20
C LYS A 12 -6.58 -10.48 12.68
N GLU A 13 -7.62 -10.26 13.51
CA GLU A 13 -7.98 -8.94 14.05
C GLU A 13 -6.87 -8.34 14.93
N ASP A 14 -6.04 -9.19 15.52
CA ASP A 14 -4.91 -8.80 16.36
C ASP A 14 -3.57 -8.82 15.59
N THR A 15 -3.61 -9.07 14.28
CA THR A 15 -2.41 -9.22 13.46
C THR A 15 -2.38 -8.18 12.36
N PHE A 16 -1.37 -7.31 12.39
CA PHE A 16 -1.25 -6.19 11.47
C PHE A 16 0.04 -6.32 10.65
N ILE A 17 0.03 -5.71 9.46
CA ILE A 17 1.22 -5.59 8.63
C ILE A 17 1.45 -4.13 8.29
N GLY A 18 2.69 -3.66 8.39
CA GLY A 18 3.04 -2.29 8.04
C GLY A 18 4.40 -2.20 7.40
N GLY A 19 4.61 -1.11 6.65
CA GLY A 19 5.89 -0.85 6.00
C GLY A 19 5.97 0.52 5.37
N LEU A 20 7.19 0.92 5.01
CA LEU A 20 7.48 2.19 4.37
C LEU A 20 8.12 1.99 3.00
N SER A 21 7.90 2.93 2.06
CA SER A 21 8.47 2.90 0.71
C SER A 21 8.17 1.57 -0.02
N MET A 22 9.19 0.83 -0.45
CA MET A 22 9.01 -0.53 -0.99
C MET A 22 8.38 -1.49 0.02
N GLY A 23 8.69 -1.34 1.32
CA GLY A 23 8.03 -2.09 2.40
C GLY A 23 6.55 -1.72 2.54
N GLY A 24 6.15 -0.47 2.27
CA GLY A 24 4.76 -0.02 2.21
C GLY A 24 3.98 -0.70 1.09
N PHE A 25 4.56 -0.76 -0.11
CA PHE A 25 4.03 -1.56 -1.22
C PHE A 25 3.91 -3.04 -0.83
N GLY A 26 4.97 -3.60 -0.24
CA GLY A 26 5.00 -4.99 0.23
C GLY A 26 3.95 -5.27 1.30
N ALA A 27 3.72 -4.33 2.23
CA ALA A 27 2.70 -4.44 3.27
C ALA A 27 1.29 -4.52 2.67
N VAL A 28 0.97 -3.62 1.73
CA VAL A 28 -0.33 -3.64 1.03
C VAL A 28 -0.50 -4.94 0.24
N ARG A 29 0.48 -5.31 -0.58
CA ARG A 29 0.43 -6.56 -1.36
C ARG A 29 0.27 -7.79 -0.47
N CYS A 30 1.10 -7.92 0.57
CA CYS A 30 1.05 -9.08 1.46
C CYS A 30 -0.21 -9.09 2.32
N GLY A 31 -0.66 -7.94 2.81
CA GLY A 31 -1.89 -7.82 3.57
C GLY A 31 -3.12 -8.25 2.77
N LEU A 32 -3.22 -7.82 1.52
CA LEU A 32 -4.28 -8.25 0.60
C LEU A 32 -4.17 -9.74 0.25
N LYS A 33 -2.98 -10.21 -0.14
CA LYS A 33 -2.77 -11.61 -0.51
C LYS A 33 -3.04 -12.58 0.64
N TYR A 34 -2.65 -12.20 1.85
CA TYR A 34 -2.80 -13.02 3.06
C TYR A 34 -3.83 -12.42 4.03
N HIS A 35 -4.94 -11.93 3.48
CA HIS A 35 -6.05 -11.30 4.21
C HIS A 35 -6.64 -12.16 5.33
N GLN A 36 -6.46 -13.47 5.27
CA GLN A 36 -6.85 -14.38 6.35
C GLN A 36 -5.91 -14.32 7.56
N THR A 37 -4.73 -13.71 7.41
CA THR A 37 -3.72 -13.56 8.46
C THR A 37 -3.70 -12.17 9.05
N PHE A 38 -3.90 -11.15 8.21
CA PHE A 38 -3.79 -9.74 8.58
C PHE A 38 -5.15 -9.06 8.57
N GLY A 39 -5.54 -8.47 9.70
CA GLY A 39 -6.78 -7.71 9.83
C GLY A 39 -6.65 -6.27 9.36
N LYS A 40 -5.47 -5.66 9.52
CA LYS A 40 -5.23 -4.27 9.10
C LYS A 40 -3.85 -4.10 8.46
N ILE A 41 -3.75 -3.10 7.59
CA ILE A 41 -2.56 -2.75 6.82
C ILE A 41 -2.21 -1.28 7.06
N ALA A 42 -0.93 -0.97 7.38
CA ALA A 42 -0.44 0.40 7.45
C ALA A 42 0.72 0.62 6.47
N ALA A 43 0.64 1.61 5.59
CA ALA A 43 1.69 1.90 4.63
C ALA A 43 2.07 3.38 4.61
N PHE A 44 3.38 3.62 4.65
CA PHE A 44 3.98 4.95 4.69
C PHE A 44 4.73 5.20 3.38
N SER A 45 4.37 6.25 2.66
CA SER A 45 5.01 6.58 1.37
C SER A 45 5.17 5.36 0.46
N ALA A 46 4.10 4.60 0.26
CA ALA A 46 4.16 3.30 -0.40
C ALA A 46 4.64 3.40 -1.85
N GLY A 47 5.52 2.48 -2.23
CA GLY A 47 6.13 2.41 -3.56
C GLY A 47 5.19 1.85 -4.64
N PHE A 48 4.04 2.47 -4.88
CA PHE A 48 3.09 2.07 -5.92
C PHE A 48 3.58 2.47 -7.32
N VAL A 49 4.71 1.92 -7.75
CA VAL A 49 5.39 2.28 -9.01
C VAL A 49 5.12 1.30 -10.15
N LEU A 50 4.24 0.32 -9.97
CA LEU A 50 3.99 -0.73 -10.98
C LEU A 50 3.57 -0.16 -12.34
N TYR A 51 2.64 0.77 -12.38
CA TYR A 51 2.18 1.36 -13.65
C TYR A 51 3.23 2.23 -14.31
N GLN A 52 4.04 2.93 -13.53
CA GLN A 52 5.18 3.69 -14.06
C GLN A 52 6.20 2.73 -14.68
N ILE A 53 6.53 1.64 -14.00
CA ILE A 53 7.43 0.60 -14.51
C ILE A 53 6.88 -0.04 -15.78
N MET A 54 5.58 -0.34 -15.82
CA MET A 54 4.93 -0.89 -17.02
C MET A 54 4.94 0.08 -18.18
N GLY A 55 4.60 1.35 -17.97
CA GLY A 55 4.62 2.39 -19.01
C GLY A 55 6.02 2.57 -19.59
N GLU A 56 7.04 2.66 -18.75
CA GLU A 56 8.42 2.80 -19.20
C GLU A 56 8.92 1.58 -19.99
N LEU A 57 8.54 0.37 -19.59
CA LEU A 57 8.96 -0.86 -20.26
C LEU A 57 8.21 -1.12 -21.57
N LEU A 58 6.90 -0.82 -21.61
CA LEU A 58 6.06 -1.10 -22.78
C LEU A 58 6.08 0.01 -23.84
N GLU A 59 6.14 1.29 -23.41
CA GLU A 59 6.00 2.41 -24.34
C GLU A 59 7.33 2.95 -24.86
N LYS A 60 8.40 2.87 -24.09
CA LYS A 60 9.64 3.58 -24.43
C LYS A 60 10.83 2.69 -24.73
N GLY A 61 10.78 1.40 -24.37
CA GLY A 61 11.96 0.52 -24.48
C GLY A 61 13.19 1.08 -23.74
N ILE A 62 12.99 2.09 -22.88
CA ILE A 62 14.05 2.82 -22.20
C ILE A 62 14.58 1.96 -21.07
N ILE A 63 15.74 1.40 -21.29
CA ILE A 63 16.64 0.91 -20.26
C ILE A 63 17.31 2.16 -19.70
N THR A 64 16.84 2.63 -18.54
CA THR A 64 17.64 3.62 -17.81
C THR A 64 18.92 2.96 -17.38
N ASP A 65 20.07 3.63 -17.56
CA ASP A 65 21.40 3.15 -17.18
C ASP A 65 21.58 3.03 -15.65
N ASP A 66 20.53 3.26 -14.88
CA ASP A 66 20.52 3.08 -13.45
C ASP A 66 20.55 1.58 -13.12
N LYS A 67 21.68 1.13 -12.58
CA LYS A 67 21.93 -0.27 -12.23
C LYS A 67 20.89 -0.87 -11.28
N LEU A 68 20.23 -0.04 -10.44
CA LEU A 68 19.18 -0.44 -9.51
C LEU A 68 17.81 -0.58 -10.17
N MET A 69 17.62 0.01 -11.34
CA MET A 69 16.32 0.07 -12.03
C MET A 69 16.37 -0.51 -13.44
N ASN A 70 17.34 -1.35 -13.73
CA ASN A 70 17.43 -2.01 -15.04
C ASN A 70 16.29 -3.03 -15.27
N LYS A 71 16.06 -3.39 -16.51
CA LYS A 71 14.98 -4.31 -16.91
C LYS A 71 15.02 -5.63 -16.13
N ALA A 72 16.20 -6.26 -16.01
CA ALA A 72 16.34 -7.53 -15.32
C ALA A 72 15.99 -7.42 -13.82
N TYR A 73 16.37 -6.33 -13.16
CA TYR A 73 16.02 -6.08 -11.77
C TYR A 73 14.50 -5.92 -11.59
N LYS A 74 13.86 -5.12 -12.45
CA LYS A 74 12.40 -4.93 -12.43
C LYS A 74 11.66 -6.24 -12.68
N GLU A 75 12.07 -7.02 -13.67
CA GLU A 75 11.47 -8.31 -13.99
C GLU A 75 11.67 -9.35 -12.88
N ASN A 76 12.81 -9.34 -12.20
CA ASN A 76 13.05 -10.24 -11.07
C ASN A 76 12.19 -9.92 -9.83
N ILE A 77 11.85 -8.63 -9.61
CA ILE A 77 11.02 -8.20 -8.48
C ILE A 77 9.54 -8.30 -8.81
N PHE A 78 9.12 -7.83 -9.96
CA PHE A 78 7.72 -7.62 -10.30
C PHE A 78 7.17 -8.63 -11.32
N GLY A 79 8.04 -9.41 -11.95
CA GLY A 79 7.68 -10.30 -13.05
C GLY A 79 7.68 -9.63 -14.42
N ALA A 80 7.29 -10.38 -15.44
CA ALA A 80 7.23 -9.87 -16.80
C ALA A 80 6.16 -8.77 -16.96
N PRO A 81 6.47 -7.65 -17.64
CA PRO A 81 5.55 -6.51 -17.77
C PRO A 81 4.16 -6.88 -18.31
N GLU A 82 4.12 -7.85 -19.22
CA GLU A 82 2.90 -8.31 -19.87
C GLU A 82 1.91 -8.98 -18.90
N THR A 83 2.43 -9.53 -17.80
CA THR A 83 1.62 -10.24 -16.79
C THR A 83 1.33 -9.40 -15.56
N LEU A 84 1.96 -8.24 -15.39
CA LEU A 84 1.85 -7.42 -14.18
C LEU A 84 0.42 -7.02 -13.83
N ARG A 85 -0.40 -6.68 -14.85
CA ARG A 85 -1.79 -6.25 -14.62
C ARG A 85 -2.64 -7.29 -13.91
N THR A 86 -2.42 -8.57 -14.21
CA THR A 86 -3.17 -9.71 -13.71
C THR A 86 -2.35 -10.57 -12.75
N SER A 87 -1.27 -10.01 -12.22
CA SER A 87 -0.38 -10.68 -11.28
C SER A 87 -0.74 -10.36 -9.84
N GLU A 88 -0.56 -11.32 -8.95
CA GLU A 88 -0.68 -11.12 -7.50
C GLU A 88 0.41 -10.19 -6.91
N VAL A 89 1.32 -9.69 -7.73
CA VAL A 89 2.24 -8.62 -7.37
C VAL A 89 1.52 -7.27 -7.41
N ASN A 90 0.46 -7.15 -8.21
CA ASN A 90 -0.33 -5.92 -8.35
C ASN A 90 -1.42 -5.83 -7.27
N PRO A 91 -1.31 -4.87 -6.32
CA PRO A 91 -2.34 -4.67 -5.30
C PRO A 91 -3.74 -4.38 -5.86
N GLU A 92 -3.83 -3.65 -6.99
CA GLU A 92 -5.12 -3.36 -7.61
C GLU A 92 -5.79 -4.64 -8.13
N TYR A 93 -5.03 -5.54 -8.73
CA TYR A 93 -5.55 -6.84 -9.16
C TYR A 93 -6.02 -7.69 -7.97
N LEU A 94 -5.29 -7.68 -6.85
CA LEU A 94 -5.72 -8.36 -5.63
C LEU A 94 -7.03 -7.80 -5.09
N VAL A 95 -7.19 -6.48 -5.06
CA VAL A 95 -8.42 -5.82 -4.66
C VAL A 95 -9.59 -6.22 -5.58
N GLU A 96 -9.40 -6.16 -6.90
CA GLU A 96 -10.43 -6.55 -7.86
C GLU A 96 -10.89 -8.00 -7.66
N ARG A 97 -9.93 -8.91 -7.52
CA ARG A 97 -10.25 -10.31 -7.24
C ARG A 97 -11.02 -10.50 -5.94
N MET A 98 -10.60 -9.82 -4.85
CA MET A 98 -11.31 -9.92 -3.57
C MET A 98 -12.75 -9.41 -3.67
N LEU A 99 -12.99 -8.33 -4.43
CA LEU A 99 -14.34 -7.81 -4.68
C LEU A 99 -15.18 -8.79 -5.50
N GLU A 100 -14.63 -9.39 -6.56
CA GLU A 100 -15.29 -10.40 -7.40
C GLU A 100 -15.64 -11.68 -6.60
N GLU A 101 -14.73 -12.10 -5.73
CA GLU A 101 -14.90 -13.27 -4.87
C GLU A 101 -15.71 -12.98 -3.60
N HIS A 102 -16.18 -11.73 -3.39
CA HIS A 102 -16.90 -11.26 -2.19
C HIS A 102 -16.12 -11.53 -0.89
N VAL A 103 -14.81 -11.37 -0.96
CA VAL A 103 -13.91 -11.53 0.19
C VAL A 103 -13.72 -10.18 0.87
N GLU A 104 -13.76 -10.18 2.21
CA GLU A 104 -13.51 -9.00 3.01
C GLU A 104 -12.08 -8.47 2.82
N ILE A 105 -11.96 -7.20 2.46
CA ILE A 105 -10.68 -6.52 2.28
C ILE A 105 -10.23 -5.96 3.63
N PRO A 106 -8.99 -6.21 4.08
CA PRO A 106 -8.46 -5.62 5.31
C PRO A 106 -8.50 -4.10 5.29
N ASP A 107 -8.77 -3.49 6.43
CA ASP A 107 -8.71 -2.04 6.57
C ASP A 107 -7.30 -1.52 6.27
N MET A 108 -7.23 -0.38 5.58
CA MET A 108 -5.97 0.21 5.15
C MET A 108 -5.78 1.63 5.70
N TYR A 109 -4.59 1.88 6.28
CA TYR A 109 -4.08 3.19 6.62
C TYR A 109 -2.91 3.54 5.72
N LEU A 110 -3.06 4.59 4.92
CA LEU A 110 -2.02 5.05 4.00
C LEU A 110 -1.66 6.49 4.34
N THR A 111 -0.37 6.79 4.48
CA THR A 111 0.12 8.15 4.76
C THR A 111 1.31 8.50 3.90
N ILE A 112 1.38 9.76 3.46
CA ILE A 112 2.47 10.24 2.61
C ILE A 112 2.75 11.73 2.86
N GLY A 113 4.01 12.12 2.61
CA GLY A 113 4.42 13.52 2.65
C GLY A 113 3.99 14.30 1.42
N THR A 114 3.55 15.55 1.61
CA THR A 114 3.11 16.42 0.49
C THR A 114 4.24 16.81 -0.48
N SER A 115 5.50 16.61 -0.09
CA SER A 115 6.67 16.79 -0.95
C SER A 115 7.39 15.48 -1.27
N ASP A 116 6.70 14.35 -1.10
CA ASP A 116 7.22 13.03 -1.44
C ASP A 116 7.08 12.78 -2.96
N PHE A 117 8.13 12.25 -3.60
CA PHE A 117 8.12 11.95 -5.03
C PHE A 117 7.14 10.84 -5.44
N LEU A 118 6.64 10.05 -4.47
CA LEU A 118 5.62 9.03 -4.67
C LEU A 118 4.19 9.54 -4.42
N LEU A 119 3.99 10.84 -4.18
CA LEU A 119 2.69 11.41 -3.83
C LEU A 119 1.61 11.04 -4.86
N GLU A 120 1.87 11.29 -6.14
CA GLU A 120 0.88 11.01 -7.20
C GLU A 120 0.58 9.50 -7.35
N ASN A 121 1.56 8.64 -7.11
CA ASN A 121 1.35 7.20 -7.11
C ASN A 121 0.40 6.75 -5.99
N ASN A 122 0.58 7.32 -4.78
CA ASN A 122 -0.29 7.03 -3.63
C ASN A 122 -1.70 7.60 -3.83
N ARG A 123 -1.82 8.81 -4.35
CA ARG A 123 -3.11 9.41 -4.73
C ARG A 123 -3.87 8.54 -5.75
N SER A 124 -3.16 8.05 -6.77
CA SER A 124 -3.75 7.18 -7.81
C SER A 124 -4.28 5.89 -7.20
N PHE A 125 -3.55 5.24 -6.31
CA PHE A 125 -4.01 4.03 -5.63
C PHE A 125 -5.20 4.31 -4.71
N CYS A 126 -5.19 5.41 -3.95
CA CYS A 126 -6.32 5.81 -3.12
C CYS A 126 -7.57 6.14 -3.95
N LYS A 127 -7.40 6.78 -5.10
CA LYS A 127 -8.49 7.03 -6.05
C LYS A 127 -9.07 5.71 -6.55
N PHE A 128 -8.23 4.76 -6.96
CA PHE A 128 -8.63 3.42 -7.38
C PHE A 128 -9.50 2.71 -6.32
N LEU A 129 -9.10 2.75 -5.04
CA LEU A 129 -9.86 2.16 -3.93
C LEU A 129 -11.22 2.83 -3.75
N ARG A 130 -11.26 4.16 -3.75
CA ARG A 130 -12.49 4.95 -3.57
C ARG A 130 -13.50 4.72 -4.69
N GLU A 131 -13.06 4.64 -5.94
CA GLU A 131 -13.91 4.36 -7.10
C GLU A 131 -14.58 2.98 -7.01
N ARG A 132 -14.02 2.07 -6.21
CA ARG A 132 -14.56 0.72 -5.95
C ARG A 132 -15.26 0.59 -4.60
N ASN A 133 -15.47 1.70 -3.91
CA ASN A 133 -16.05 1.75 -2.56
C ASN A 133 -15.28 0.91 -1.52
N VAL A 134 -13.95 0.76 -1.69
CA VAL A 134 -13.08 0.13 -0.70
C VAL A 134 -12.65 1.18 0.33
N PRO A 135 -12.98 1.00 1.62
CA PRO A 135 -12.61 1.94 2.66
C PRO A 135 -11.09 2.07 2.80
N VAL A 136 -10.61 3.30 2.94
CA VAL A 136 -9.21 3.58 3.19
C VAL A 136 -9.07 4.87 4.02
N THR A 137 -8.32 4.80 5.11
CA THR A 137 -7.85 5.98 5.84
C THR A 137 -6.61 6.49 5.12
N TYR A 138 -6.71 7.66 4.50
CA TYR A 138 -5.59 8.25 3.74
C TYR A 138 -5.28 9.65 4.24
N THR A 139 -4.02 9.90 4.55
CA THR A 139 -3.54 11.19 5.05
C THR A 139 -2.35 11.71 4.25
N GLU A 140 -2.40 13.00 3.91
CA GLU A 140 -1.28 13.76 3.36
C GLU A 140 -0.88 14.81 4.37
N THR A 141 0.39 14.80 4.81
CA THR A 141 0.90 15.79 5.75
C THR A 141 2.23 16.35 5.26
N GLU A 142 2.65 17.50 5.77
CA GLU A 142 3.93 18.10 5.39
C GLU A 142 5.08 17.10 5.61
N GLY A 143 5.92 16.92 4.60
CA GLY A 143 7.09 16.03 4.66
C GLY A 143 7.52 15.51 3.31
N THR A 144 8.64 14.80 3.33
CA THR A 144 9.30 14.21 2.17
C THR A 144 9.54 12.71 2.40
N HIS A 145 10.16 12.03 1.43
CA HIS A 145 10.49 10.60 1.51
C HIS A 145 11.69 10.34 2.43
N ASN A 146 11.51 10.48 3.75
CA ASN A 146 12.60 10.34 4.72
C ASN A 146 12.14 9.81 6.08
N TRP A 147 13.12 9.44 6.91
CA TRP A 147 12.90 8.90 8.25
C TRP A 147 12.22 9.88 9.21
N GLU A 148 12.43 11.18 9.06
CA GLU A 148 11.77 12.20 9.88
C GLU A 148 10.27 12.16 9.70
N PHE A 149 9.81 12.10 8.44
CA PHE A 149 8.41 11.94 8.11
C PHE A 149 7.85 10.63 8.68
N TRP A 150 8.49 9.51 8.40
CA TRP A 150 7.98 8.20 8.82
C TRP A 150 7.92 8.04 10.34
N ASN A 151 8.92 8.52 11.08
CA ASN A 151 8.90 8.49 12.54
C ASN A 151 7.72 9.30 13.11
N ARG A 152 7.42 10.44 12.52
CA ARG A 152 6.31 11.29 12.94
C ARG A 152 4.94 10.66 12.67
N GLN A 153 4.83 9.84 11.61
CA GLN A 153 3.60 9.15 11.24
C GLN A 153 3.41 7.80 11.94
N LEU A 154 4.43 7.29 12.63
CA LEU A 154 4.37 5.96 13.25
C LEU A 154 3.35 5.89 14.37
N GLU A 155 3.35 6.86 15.29
CA GLU A 155 2.41 6.90 16.42
C GLU A 155 0.94 6.97 15.96
N PRO A 156 0.53 7.90 15.08
CA PRO A 156 -0.83 7.90 14.53
C PRO A 156 -1.25 6.59 13.88
N ALA A 157 -0.33 5.96 13.14
CA ALA A 157 -0.61 4.68 12.50
C ALA A 157 -0.79 3.55 13.51
N ILE A 158 0.05 3.49 14.56
CA ILE A 158 -0.07 2.49 15.64
C ILE A 158 -1.40 2.68 16.38
N LEU A 159 -1.75 3.92 16.73
CA LEU A 159 -3.02 4.21 17.40
C LEU A 159 -4.22 3.77 16.53
N TRP A 160 -4.16 4.03 15.21
CA TRP A 160 -5.19 3.59 14.29
C TRP A 160 -5.26 2.04 14.20
N LEU A 161 -4.11 1.36 14.15
CA LEU A 161 -4.07 -0.11 14.14
C LEU A 161 -4.67 -0.72 15.41
N LEU A 162 -4.43 -0.11 16.56
CA LEU A 162 -4.86 -0.61 17.87
C LEU A 162 -6.28 -0.18 18.24
N ASN A 163 -6.80 0.89 17.65
CA ASN A 163 -8.16 1.33 17.93
C ASN A 163 -9.17 0.38 17.31
N GLU A 164 -9.91 -0.30 18.16
CA GLU A 164 -11.08 -1.08 17.79
C GLU A 164 -12.23 -0.10 17.46
N GLY A 165 -12.40 0.19 16.15
CA GLY A 165 -13.74 0.52 15.63
C GLY A 165 -14.36 1.86 16.00
N GLU A 166 -13.67 2.86 16.51
CA GLU A 166 -14.15 4.24 16.45
C GLU A 166 -13.94 4.77 15.02
N GLN A 167 -14.89 4.46 14.16
CA GLN A 167 -15.06 5.13 12.89
C GLN A 167 -15.47 6.57 13.17
N ASP A 168 -14.49 7.46 13.34
CA ASP A 168 -14.73 8.88 13.21
C ASP A 168 -14.92 9.21 11.71
N ASN A 169 -16.15 9.00 11.25
CA ASN A 169 -16.62 9.36 9.91
C ASN A 169 -16.59 10.89 9.66
N SER A 170 -16.06 11.69 10.58
CA SER A 170 -16.11 13.16 10.53
C SER A 170 -14.97 13.83 9.78
N LYS A 171 -13.94 13.08 9.33
CA LYS A 171 -12.79 13.65 8.61
C LYS A 171 -12.58 13.08 7.19
N ALA A 172 -13.65 13.01 6.42
CA ALA A 172 -13.50 13.01 4.97
C ALA A 172 -12.95 14.39 4.57
N ILE A 173 -11.64 14.50 4.39
CA ILE A 173 -11.02 15.72 3.87
C ILE A 173 -11.53 15.91 2.45
N THR A 174 -12.40 16.91 2.30
CA THR A 174 -12.85 17.41 1.00
C THR A 174 -11.64 18.03 0.30
N LEU A 175 -11.18 17.40 -0.77
CA LEU A 175 -10.23 18.05 -1.67
C LEU A 175 -10.95 19.25 -2.31
N PRO A 176 -10.30 20.42 -2.45
CA PRO A 176 -10.91 21.53 -3.16
C PRO A 176 -11.17 21.13 -4.62
N HIS A 177 -12.41 21.33 -5.04
CA HIS A 177 -12.79 21.23 -6.44
C HIS A 177 -12.11 22.36 -7.21
N ASN A 178 -11.23 22.03 -8.13
CA ASN A 178 -10.88 22.88 -9.26
C ASN A 178 -10.99 22.05 -10.55
#